data_20f8035a73078889ba86c04d35ab3c14
#
_entry.id   20f8035a73078889ba86c04d35ab3c14
#
_cell.length_a   1.000
_cell.length_b   1.000
_cell.length_c   1.000
_cell.angle_alpha   90.00
_cell.angle_beta   90.00
_cell.angle_gamma   90.00
#
_symmetry.space_group_name_H-M   'P 1'
#
loop_
_entity.id
_entity.type
_entity.pdbx_description
1 polymer ?
#
loop_
_entity_poly.entity_id
_entity_poly.type
_entity_poly.pdbx_seq_one_letter_code
_entity_poly.pdbx_strand_id
1 'polypeptide(L)'
;MTESAPRSLRSCLGRFATGVAVVTFKADDGPRGFTVNSFTSVSMDPPLVLVSVARAARSHDALRGRAFCVNVLGAEQEALARLFAGGQHGTATWHEGVVAPRLAGVLAHLECRPWRDYDGGDHTLFLGEVASFDYRDGDALGYHSSRFTSIVDVQLGIEDLI
;
A
#
# COMPACT_ATOMS: atom_id res chain seq x y z
N MET A 1 -27.25 -0.53 30.74
CA MET A 1 -27.21 -0.27 29.29
C MET A 1 -25.87 0.37 28.98
N THR A 2 -25.00 -0.33 28.29
CA THR A 2 -23.75 0.26 27.79
C THR A 2 -24.10 1.13 26.60
N GLU A 3 -23.91 2.41 26.73
CA GLU A 3 -24.06 3.37 25.65
C GLU A 3 -23.07 2.96 24.53
N SER A 4 -23.59 2.58 23.36
CA SER A 4 -22.74 2.21 22.24
C SER A 4 -21.98 3.45 21.77
N ALA A 5 -20.66 3.34 21.61
CA ALA A 5 -19.84 4.42 21.09
C ALA A 5 -20.45 4.99 19.79
N PRO A 6 -20.41 6.32 19.60
CA PRO A 6 -21.01 6.93 18.41
C PRO A 6 -20.40 6.34 17.14
N ARG A 7 -21.25 5.97 16.20
CA ARG A 7 -20.86 5.45 14.89
C ARG A 7 -20.10 6.50 14.11
N SER A 8 -18.94 6.18 13.58
CA SER A 8 -18.11 7.07 12.78
C SER A 8 -17.98 6.56 11.35
N LEU A 9 -17.78 7.47 10.39
CA LEU A 9 -17.48 7.11 9.01
C LEU A 9 -16.23 6.23 8.92
N ARG A 10 -15.19 6.56 9.69
CA ARG A 10 -13.96 5.76 9.76
C ARG A 10 -14.25 4.31 10.15
N SER A 11 -15.08 4.10 11.16
CA SER A 11 -15.45 2.75 11.60
C SER A 11 -16.27 2.00 10.54
N CYS A 12 -17.11 2.71 9.80
CA CYS A 12 -17.85 2.14 8.67
C CYS A 12 -16.90 1.71 7.55
N LEU A 13 -16.03 2.59 7.11
CA LEU A 13 -15.02 2.29 6.07
C LEU A 13 -14.09 1.16 6.49
N GLY A 14 -13.76 1.07 7.77
CA GLY A 14 -12.93 0.00 8.32
C GLY A 14 -13.52 -1.40 8.22
N ARG A 15 -14.82 -1.54 7.89
CA ARG A 15 -15.45 -2.85 7.64
C ARG A 15 -14.98 -3.50 6.35
N PHE A 16 -14.48 -2.70 5.42
CA PHE A 16 -13.91 -3.21 4.19
C PHE A 16 -12.47 -3.66 4.43
N ALA A 17 -12.26 -4.96 4.43
CA ALA A 17 -10.93 -5.55 4.60
C ALA A 17 -10.05 -5.24 3.39
N THR A 18 -8.80 -4.85 3.63
CA THR A 18 -7.83 -4.55 2.58
C THR A 18 -6.56 -5.35 2.77
N GLY A 19 -5.73 -5.39 1.74
CA GLY A 19 -4.32 -5.68 1.88
C GLY A 19 -3.57 -4.50 2.50
N VAL A 20 -2.28 -4.67 2.72
CA VAL A 20 -1.37 -3.64 3.21
C VAL A 20 -0.17 -3.57 2.29
N ALA A 21 0.20 -2.36 1.91
CA ALA A 21 1.37 -2.11 1.09
C ALA A 21 2.23 -1.00 1.68
N VAL A 22 3.50 -0.97 1.31
CA VAL A 22 4.39 0.18 1.52
C VAL A 22 4.71 0.78 0.17
N VAL A 23 4.41 2.06 0.02
CA VAL A 23 4.81 2.84 -1.16
C VAL A 23 6.22 3.36 -0.91
N THR A 24 7.14 3.07 -1.81
CA THR A 24 8.54 3.50 -1.72
C THR A 24 8.94 4.33 -2.92
N PHE A 25 9.80 5.30 -2.71
CA PHE A 25 10.29 6.20 -3.75
C PHE A 25 11.64 6.78 -3.35
N LYS A 26 12.36 7.35 -4.31
CA LYS A 26 13.63 8.02 -4.05
C LYS A 26 13.38 9.52 -3.89
N ALA A 27 13.49 10.00 -2.65
CA ALA A 27 13.49 11.42 -2.34
C ALA A 27 14.90 12.02 -2.52
N ASP A 28 15.03 13.34 -2.36
CA ASP A 28 16.31 14.02 -2.52
C ASP A 28 17.36 13.56 -1.51
N ASP A 29 16.93 13.16 -0.31
CA ASP A 29 17.78 12.69 0.78
C ASP A 29 17.89 11.15 0.86
N GLY A 30 17.39 10.42 -0.13
CA GLY A 30 17.48 8.97 -0.20
C GLY A 30 16.12 8.28 -0.29
N PRO A 31 16.10 6.94 -0.18
CA PRO A 31 14.86 6.20 -0.29
C PRO A 31 13.93 6.47 0.91
N ARG A 32 12.66 6.62 0.63
CA ARG A 32 11.57 6.79 1.61
C ARG A 32 10.45 5.82 1.33
N GLY A 33 9.65 5.58 2.36
CA GLY A 33 8.44 4.78 2.24
C GLY A 33 7.38 5.18 3.25
N PHE A 34 6.15 4.81 2.96
CA PHE A 34 5.01 4.96 3.87
C PHE A 34 3.99 3.86 3.62
N THR A 35 3.34 3.44 4.70
CA THR A 35 2.35 2.36 4.67
C THR A 35 1.00 2.87 4.22
N VAL A 36 0.37 2.11 3.33
CA VAL A 36 -0.97 2.39 2.82
C VAL A 36 -1.83 1.12 2.81
N ASN A 37 -3.15 1.31 2.89
CA ASN A 37 -4.15 0.30 2.55
C ASN A 37 -5.08 0.76 1.44
N SER A 38 -4.68 1.78 0.70
CA SER A 38 -5.47 2.44 -0.35
C SER A 38 -5.10 1.98 -1.77
N PHE A 39 -4.27 0.96 -1.90
CA PHE A 39 -3.87 0.44 -3.20
C PHE A 39 -5.06 -0.10 -3.98
N THR A 40 -5.14 0.28 -5.26
CA THR A 40 -6.18 -0.18 -6.19
C THR A 40 -5.57 -0.45 -7.56
N SER A 41 -5.91 -1.60 -8.15
CA SER A 41 -5.66 -1.85 -9.57
C SER A 41 -6.65 -1.03 -10.39
N VAL A 42 -6.21 -0.41 -11.48
CA VAL A 42 -7.02 0.52 -12.26
C VAL A 42 -7.20 0.05 -13.70
N SER A 43 -6.13 -0.30 -14.39
CA SER A 43 -6.17 -0.62 -15.83
C SER A 43 -5.11 -1.66 -16.17
N MET A 44 -5.41 -2.49 -17.16
CA MET A 44 -4.44 -3.45 -17.71
C MET A 44 -3.76 -2.94 -18.97
N ASP A 45 -4.38 -2.03 -19.71
CA ASP A 45 -3.81 -1.45 -20.93
C ASP A 45 -4.22 0.04 -21.06
N PRO A 46 -3.32 0.98 -20.73
CA PRO A 46 -2.01 0.76 -20.12
C PRO A 46 -2.13 0.21 -18.68
N PRO A 47 -1.10 -0.46 -18.15
CA PRO A 47 -1.15 -1.04 -16.80
C PRO A 47 -1.03 0.07 -15.74
N LEU A 48 -2.14 0.41 -15.12
CA LEU A 48 -2.23 1.49 -14.14
C LEU A 48 -2.66 0.96 -12.76
N VAL A 49 -2.06 1.55 -11.74
CA VAL A 49 -2.43 1.36 -10.34
C VAL A 49 -2.59 2.71 -9.65
N LEU A 50 -3.30 2.71 -8.52
CA LEU A 50 -3.61 3.91 -7.75
C LEU A 50 -3.25 3.70 -6.30
N VAL A 51 -2.69 4.75 -5.69
CA VAL A 51 -2.59 4.90 -4.23
C VAL A 51 -3.14 6.26 -3.83
N SER A 52 -3.86 6.31 -2.71
CA SER A 52 -4.40 7.54 -2.14
C SER A 52 -3.54 7.98 -0.96
N VAL A 53 -3.07 9.21 -0.98
CA VAL A 53 -2.12 9.73 0.01
C VAL A 53 -2.67 11.00 0.63
N ALA A 54 -2.71 11.06 1.96
CA ALA A 54 -3.16 12.24 2.69
C ALA A 54 -2.27 13.45 2.37
N ARG A 55 -2.89 14.60 2.11
CA ARG A 55 -2.17 15.85 1.83
C ARG A 55 -1.31 16.30 3.00
N ALA A 56 -1.70 15.96 4.23
CA ALA A 56 -0.93 16.25 5.45
C ALA A 56 0.24 15.28 5.68
N ALA A 57 0.37 14.19 4.92
CA ALA A 57 1.47 13.24 5.07
C ALA A 57 2.80 13.86 4.65
N ARG A 58 3.86 13.57 5.40
CA ARG A 58 5.22 14.10 5.13
C ARG A 58 5.72 13.76 3.72
N SER A 59 5.33 12.62 3.19
CA SER A 59 5.77 12.14 1.88
C SER A 59 4.91 12.61 0.72
N HIS A 60 3.80 13.30 0.98
CA HIS A 60 2.85 13.69 -0.06
C HIS A 60 3.50 14.53 -1.16
N ASP A 61 4.08 15.67 -0.80
CA ASP A 61 4.68 16.58 -1.79
C ASP A 61 5.96 16.01 -2.39
N ALA A 62 6.72 15.27 -1.60
CA ALA A 62 7.94 14.61 -2.08
C ALA A 62 7.66 13.52 -3.12
N LEU A 63 6.51 12.86 -3.06
CA LEU A 63 6.12 11.81 -4.02
C LEU A 63 5.74 12.38 -5.39
N ARG A 64 5.28 13.62 -5.45
CA ARG A 64 4.78 14.24 -6.67
C ARG A 64 5.79 14.19 -7.81
N GLY A 65 5.33 13.69 -8.98
CA GLY A 65 6.16 13.60 -10.18
C GLY A 65 7.29 12.58 -10.11
N ARG A 66 7.33 11.74 -9.09
CA ARG A 66 8.37 10.73 -8.91
C ARG A 66 7.87 9.33 -9.24
N ALA A 67 8.77 8.51 -9.73
CA ALA A 67 8.54 7.07 -9.81
C ALA A 67 8.40 6.50 -8.39
N PHE A 68 7.55 5.52 -8.23
CA PHE A 68 7.33 4.86 -6.94
C PHE A 68 7.10 3.36 -7.12
N CYS A 69 7.29 2.63 -6.04
CA CYS A 69 7.00 1.20 -6.00
C CYS A 69 5.92 0.92 -4.97
N VAL A 70 4.95 0.09 -5.33
CA VAL A 70 3.99 -0.48 -4.39
C VAL A 70 4.53 -1.84 -3.97
N ASN A 71 4.88 -1.98 -2.69
CA ASN A 71 5.36 -3.22 -2.09
C ASN A 71 4.23 -3.86 -1.31
N VAL A 72 3.63 -4.91 -1.84
CA VAL A 72 2.53 -5.64 -1.19
C VAL A 72 3.11 -6.56 -0.12
N LEU A 73 2.69 -6.38 1.13
CA LEU A 73 3.30 -7.06 2.27
C LEU A 73 2.71 -8.46 2.49
N GLY A 74 3.58 -9.38 2.88
CA GLY A 74 3.21 -10.69 3.40
C GLY A 74 2.75 -10.62 4.86
N ALA A 75 2.03 -11.64 5.30
CA ALA A 75 1.49 -11.73 6.66
C ALA A 75 2.59 -11.64 7.74
N GLU A 76 3.80 -12.09 7.43
CA GLU A 76 4.97 -12.04 8.30
C GLU A 76 5.62 -10.65 8.40
N GLN A 77 5.16 -9.68 7.62
CA GLN A 77 5.77 -8.35 7.51
C GLN A 77 5.01 -7.24 8.26
N GLU A 78 4.24 -7.58 9.29
CA GLU A 78 3.55 -6.58 10.11
C GLU A 78 4.51 -5.55 10.71
N ALA A 79 5.69 -6.00 11.17
CA ALA A 79 6.70 -5.10 11.71
C ALA A 79 7.17 -4.06 10.68
N LEU A 80 7.29 -4.46 9.43
CA LEU A 80 7.64 -3.56 8.33
C LEU A 80 6.52 -2.54 8.05
N ALA A 81 5.27 -2.97 8.09
CA ALA A 81 4.13 -2.08 7.96
C ALA A 81 4.11 -1.01 9.06
N ARG A 82 4.38 -1.41 10.31
CA ARG A 82 4.44 -0.50 11.45
C ARG A 82 5.62 0.48 11.35
N LEU A 83 6.77 0.02 10.89
CA LEU A 83 7.95 0.87 10.68
C LEU A 83 7.63 2.04 9.75
N PHE A 84 7.01 1.77 8.61
CA PHE A 84 6.66 2.79 7.61
C PHE A 84 5.34 3.55 7.91
N ALA A 85 4.67 3.19 8.98
CA ALA A 85 3.51 3.92 9.51
C ALA A 85 3.89 4.89 10.65
N GLY A 86 5.17 5.27 10.77
CA GLY A 86 5.67 6.16 11.82
C GLY A 86 6.28 5.44 13.01
N GLY A 87 6.52 4.14 12.93
CA GLY A 87 7.21 3.36 13.95
C GLY A 87 8.69 3.77 14.06
N GLN A 88 9.25 3.60 15.27
CA GLN A 88 10.64 3.98 15.56
C GLN A 88 11.59 2.79 15.61
N HIS A 89 11.09 1.57 15.54
CA HIS A 89 11.87 0.36 15.71
C HIS A 89 11.77 -0.55 14.50
N GLY A 90 12.90 -0.99 14.02
CA GLY A 90 13.02 -1.90 12.90
C GLY A 90 13.94 -1.36 11.81
N THR A 91 14.28 -2.26 10.91
CA THR A 91 15.10 -1.96 9.74
C THR A 91 14.44 -2.53 8.50
N ALA A 92 14.67 -1.88 7.37
CA ALA A 92 14.21 -2.35 6.08
C ALA A 92 15.42 -2.73 5.20
N THR A 93 15.26 -3.78 4.44
CA THR A 93 16.23 -4.15 3.41
C THR A 93 15.75 -3.61 2.07
N TRP A 94 16.57 -2.77 1.46
CA TRP A 94 16.28 -2.08 0.23
C TRP A 94 16.93 -2.74 -0.97
N HIS A 95 16.24 -2.68 -2.09
CA HIS A 95 16.78 -2.93 -3.42
C HIS A 95 16.59 -1.69 -4.29
N GLU A 96 17.52 -1.43 -5.20
CA GLU A 96 17.41 -0.23 -6.06
C GLU A 96 16.20 -0.25 -6.98
N GLY A 97 15.84 -1.42 -7.48
CA GLY A 97 14.78 -1.56 -8.47
C GLY A 97 15.17 -1.05 -9.86
N VAL A 98 14.21 -1.08 -10.79
CA VAL A 98 14.38 -0.64 -12.18
C VAL A 98 14.10 0.87 -12.31
N VAL A 99 13.01 1.35 -11.72
CA VAL A 99 12.61 2.77 -11.76
C VAL A 99 12.42 3.38 -10.39
N ALA A 100 12.25 2.57 -9.34
CA ALA A 100 12.04 3.03 -7.97
C ALA A 100 12.63 2.04 -6.96
N PRO A 101 13.08 2.51 -5.78
CA PRO A 101 13.53 1.61 -4.73
C PRO A 101 12.39 0.71 -4.26
N ARG A 102 12.71 -0.55 -3.96
CA ARG A 102 11.76 -1.53 -3.46
C ARG A 102 12.26 -2.23 -2.20
N LEU A 103 11.38 -2.90 -1.52
CA LEU A 103 11.69 -3.64 -0.29
C LEU A 103 11.86 -5.13 -0.57
N ALA A 104 12.78 -5.75 0.18
CA ALA A 104 13.03 -7.19 0.09
C ALA A 104 11.91 -8.00 0.75
N GLY A 105 11.68 -9.21 0.24
CA GLY A 105 10.82 -10.21 0.86
C GLY A 105 9.31 -9.96 0.76
N VAL A 106 8.88 -8.97 0.00
CA VAL A 106 7.46 -8.66 -0.18
C VAL A 106 6.73 -9.71 -1.04
N LEU A 107 5.41 -9.81 -0.94
CA LEU A 107 4.62 -10.72 -1.78
C LEU A 107 4.61 -10.30 -3.24
N ALA A 108 4.50 -9.01 -3.48
CA ALA A 108 4.54 -8.45 -4.81
C ALA A 108 5.14 -7.05 -4.76
N HIS A 109 5.79 -6.66 -5.83
CA HIS A 109 6.19 -5.29 -6.04
C HIS A 109 5.80 -4.83 -7.44
N LEU A 110 5.35 -3.59 -7.53
CA LEU A 110 4.99 -2.92 -8.77
C LEU A 110 5.72 -1.59 -8.81
N GLU A 111 6.73 -1.49 -9.66
CA GLU A 111 7.48 -0.25 -9.88
C GLU A 111 6.80 0.56 -10.95
N CYS A 112 6.48 1.80 -10.65
CA CYS A 112 5.63 2.65 -11.47
C CYS A 112 6.33 3.95 -11.86
N ARG A 113 6.14 4.35 -13.11
CA ARG A 113 6.38 5.73 -13.53
C ARG A 113 5.14 6.57 -13.19
N PRO A 114 5.31 7.86 -12.83
CA PRO A 114 4.15 8.69 -12.53
C PRO A 114 3.27 8.83 -13.79
N TRP A 115 1.96 8.66 -13.61
CA TRP A 115 0.98 8.82 -14.69
C TRP A 115 0.25 10.15 -14.55
N ARG A 116 -0.62 10.26 -13.55
CA ARG A 116 -1.40 11.47 -13.25
C ARG A 116 -1.78 11.50 -11.78
N ASP A 117 -1.99 12.71 -11.27
CA ASP A 117 -2.50 12.94 -9.93
C ASP A 117 -3.91 13.54 -10.03
N TYR A 118 -4.80 13.10 -9.14
CA TYR A 118 -6.17 13.61 -9.07
C TYR A 118 -6.51 14.08 -7.68
N ASP A 119 -7.33 15.13 -7.60
CA ASP A 119 -7.86 15.60 -6.32
C ASP A 119 -8.77 14.55 -5.68
N GLY A 120 -8.57 14.28 -4.41
CA GLY A 120 -9.34 13.37 -3.59
C GLY A 120 -9.74 14.00 -2.25
N GLY A 121 -10.04 15.27 -2.20
CA GLY A 121 -10.39 15.97 -0.96
C GLY A 121 -9.16 16.23 -0.09
N ASP A 122 -9.10 15.65 1.12
CA ASP A 122 -7.93 15.71 1.99
C ASP A 122 -6.81 14.74 1.57
N HIS A 123 -6.98 14.06 0.44
CA HIS A 123 -6.02 13.16 -0.19
C HIS A 123 -5.74 13.58 -1.64
N THR A 124 -4.64 13.09 -2.17
CA THR A 124 -4.35 13.07 -3.61
C THR A 124 -4.31 11.63 -4.07
N LEU A 125 -4.93 11.36 -5.22
CA LEU A 125 -4.91 10.06 -5.87
C LEU A 125 -3.75 10.03 -6.86
N PHE A 126 -2.72 9.26 -6.55
CA PHE A 126 -1.56 9.09 -7.42
C PHE A 126 -1.74 7.85 -8.28
N LEU A 127 -1.80 8.03 -9.58
CA LEU A 127 -1.79 6.93 -10.53
C LEU A 127 -0.37 6.74 -11.06
N GLY A 128 0.03 5.47 -11.13
CA GLY A 128 1.30 5.08 -11.71
C GLY A 128 1.11 4.08 -12.83
N GLU A 129 1.92 4.19 -13.87
CA GLU A 129 2.03 3.20 -14.93
C GLU A 129 3.09 2.16 -14.53
N VAL A 130 2.69 0.91 -14.47
CA VAL A 130 3.56 -0.18 -14.05
C VAL A 130 4.64 -0.43 -15.12
N ALA A 131 5.90 -0.26 -14.74
CA ALA A 131 7.06 -0.47 -15.59
C ALA A 131 7.75 -1.82 -15.33
N SER A 132 7.66 -2.33 -14.10
CA SER A 132 8.26 -3.59 -13.67
C SER A 132 7.48 -4.16 -12.51
N PHE A 133 7.35 -5.47 -12.44
CA PHE A 133 6.69 -6.14 -11.32
C PHE A 133 7.21 -7.57 -11.16
N ASP A 134 7.06 -8.09 -9.96
CA ASP A 134 7.26 -9.50 -9.66
C ASP A 134 6.44 -9.88 -8.41
N TYR A 135 6.21 -11.16 -8.21
CA TYR A 135 5.42 -11.66 -7.07
C TYR A 135 5.84 -13.07 -6.69
N ARG A 136 5.49 -13.46 -5.47
CA ARG A 136 5.67 -14.80 -4.92
C ARG A 136 4.39 -15.28 -4.23
N ASP A 137 4.30 -16.57 -4.02
CA ASP A 137 3.24 -17.15 -3.18
C ASP A 137 3.45 -16.83 -1.71
N GLY A 138 2.38 -16.80 -0.95
CA GLY A 138 2.36 -16.57 0.48
C GLY A 138 1.06 -15.94 0.95
N ASP A 139 0.86 -15.92 2.26
CA ASP A 139 -0.28 -15.27 2.88
C ASP A 139 -0.07 -13.75 2.91
N ALA A 140 -1.12 -12.99 2.66
CA ALA A 140 -1.06 -11.54 2.65
C ALA A 140 -1.26 -10.94 4.03
N LEU A 141 -0.59 -9.81 4.29
CA LEU A 141 -0.94 -8.94 5.42
C LEU A 141 -2.22 -8.19 5.08
N GLY A 142 -3.21 -8.30 5.96
CA GLY A 142 -4.48 -7.61 5.84
C GLY A 142 -4.67 -6.53 6.89
N TYR A 143 -5.63 -5.65 6.63
CA TYR A 143 -6.08 -4.62 7.56
C TYR A 143 -7.60 -4.56 7.57
N HIS A 144 -8.17 -4.76 8.75
CA HIS A 144 -9.61 -4.80 8.93
C HIS A 144 -9.99 -4.24 10.30
N SER A 145 -10.96 -3.35 10.33
CA SER A 145 -11.45 -2.73 11.58
C SER A 145 -10.31 -2.16 12.44
N SER A 146 -9.37 -1.45 11.80
CA SER A 146 -8.19 -0.82 12.42
C SER A 146 -7.20 -1.82 13.03
N ARG A 147 -7.16 -3.06 12.55
CA ARG A 147 -6.23 -4.08 13.03
C ARG A 147 -5.55 -4.78 11.86
N PHE A 148 -4.28 -5.10 12.05
CA PHE A 148 -3.59 -6.02 11.17
C PHE A 148 -4.12 -7.45 11.36
N THR A 149 -4.19 -8.18 10.26
CA THR A 149 -4.63 -9.57 10.22
C THR A 149 -3.88 -10.31 9.11
N SER A 150 -3.97 -11.63 9.09
CA SER A 150 -3.48 -12.43 7.98
C SER A 150 -4.63 -12.78 7.05
N ILE A 151 -4.40 -12.62 5.76
CA ILE A 151 -5.32 -13.11 4.72
C ILE A 151 -4.73 -14.42 4.23
N VAL A 152 -5.43 -15.51 4.54
CA VAL A 152 -5.05 -16.86 4.18
C VAL A 152 -6.01 -17.40 3.13
N ASP A 153 -5.49 -18.25 2.25
CA ASP A 153 -6.32 -18.95 1.28
C ASP A 153 -7.05 -20.10 1.99
N VAL A 154 -8.34 -19.91 2.20
CA VAL A 154 -9.24 -20.98 2.68
C VAL A 154 -10.13 -21.37 1.51
N GLN A 155 -9.91 -22.55 0.97
CA GLN A 155 -10.73 -23.05 -0.13
C GLN A 155 -12.18 -23.25 0.35
N LEU A 156 -13.04 -22.30 0.03
CA LEU A 156 -14.48 -22.36 0.34
C LEU A 156 -15.31 -23.03 -0.75
N GLY A 157 -14.65 -23.61 -1.76
CA GLY A 157 -15.33 -24.32 -2.87
C GLY A 157 -16.11 -23.41 -3.80
N ILE A 158 -15.88 -22.11 -3.75
CA ILE A 158 -16.44 -21.13 -4.69
C ILE A 158 -15.28 -20.57 -5.49
N GLU A 159 -15.15 -21.06 -6.69
CA GLU A 159 -14.15 -20.60 -7.65
C GLU A 159 -14.81 -19.57 -8.57
N ASP A 160 -14.06 -18.54 -8.94
CA ASP A 160 -14.42 -17.55 -9.97
C ASP A 160 -15.65 -16.67 -9.67
N LEU A 161 -15.67 -16.02 -8.51
CA LEU A 161 -16.72 -15.04 -8.19
C LEU A 161 -16.52 -13.66 -8.83
N ILE A 162 -15.36 -13.37 -9.38
CA ILE A 162 -15.04 -12.06 -9.97
C ILE A 162 -14.25 -12.24 -11.26
#